data_24a9609685aedbac3f321d66e9ea1608
#
_entry.id   24a9609685aedbac3f321d66e9ea1608
#
_cell.length_a   1.000
_cell.length_b   1.000
_cell.length_c   1.000
_cell.angle_alpha   90.00
_cell.angle_beta   90.00
_cell.angle_gamma   90.00
#
_symmetry.space_group_name_H-M   'P 1'
#
loop_
_entity.id
_entity.type
_entity.pdbx_description
1 polymer ?
#
loop_
_entity_poly.entity_id
_entity_poly.type
_entity_poly.pdbx_seq_one_letter_code
_entity_poly.pdbx_strand_id
1 'polypeptide(L)'
;MKKTILNLAVLVALAVASNGVMAESHARACAGLPSQSVLKSALQSAQAQANGGFDLNMWGTIVDRDGIVCAVAFTGADRGDQWPGSRVISAQKANTANAFSLPGLALSTANLYNAVQPGGTLFGLQASNPVDTAAAYKGPSTKYGLPSDPLVGKKIGGVNVFGGGLALYDATGKLVGAIGVSGDSSCADHNIAWKTRNGLGLDYVPAGVSGDSSRPDNIVYDITAQAGQLSGTSASGWGHPVCSLAATDIAKVLPAVK
;
A
#
# COMPACT_ATOMS: atom_id res chain seq x y z
N MET A 1 -38.52 -20.78 -34.91
CA MET A 1 -38.64 -19.71 -33.89
C MET A 1 -38.38 -20.16 -32.44
N LYS A 2 -38.75 -21.40 -32.00
CA LYS A 2 -38.55 -21.86 -30.59
C LYS A 2 -37.06 -22.05 -30.16
N LYS A 3 -36.16 -22.43 -31.09
CA LYS A 3 -34.74 -22.67 -30.78
C LYS A 3 -33.94 -21.37 -30.52
N THR A 4 -34.30 -20.28 -31.18
CA THR A 4 -33.58 -18.98 -31.03
C THR A 4 -33.87 -18.31 -29.69
N ILE A 5 -35.09 -18.47 -29.16
CA ILE A 5 -35.47 -17.89 -27.85
C ILE A 5 -34.79 -18.65 -26.71
N LEU A 6 -34.61 -19.96 -26.83
CA LEU A 6 -33.91 -20.75 -25.79
C LEU A 6 -32.43 -20.38 -25.66
N ASN A 7 -31.75 -20.13 -26.80
CA ASN A 7 -30.34 -19.71 -26.77
C ASN A 7 -30.14 -18.32 -26.16
N LEU A 8 -31.08 -17.40 -26.35
CA LEU A 8 -31.00 -16.06 -25.78
C LEU A 8 -31.19 -16.08 -24.26
N ALA A 9 -32.11 -16.90 -23.76
CA ALA A 9 -32.35 -17.04 -22.31
C ALA A 9 -31.17 -17.68 -21.59
N VAL A 10 -30.48 -18.64 -22.18
CA VAL A 10 -29.28 -19.28 -21.61
C VAL A 10 -28.11 -18.30 -21.56
N LEU A 11 -27.89 -17.48 -22.58
CA LEU A 11 -26.84 -16.46 -22.60
C LEU A 11 -27.06 -15.37 -21.55
N VAL A 12 -28.28 -14.91 -21.33
CA VAL A 12 -28.62 -13.92 -20.31
C VAL A 12 -28.45 -14.51 -18.90
N ALA A 13 -28.86 -15.76 -18.67
CA ALA A 13 -28.69 -16.41 -17.37
C ALA A 13 -27.21 -16.65 -17.02
N LEU A 14 -26.36 -17.00 -17.98
CA LEU A 14 -24.91 -17.15 -17.78
C LEU A 14 -24.21 -15.81 -17.45
N ALA A 15 -24.61 -14.72 -18.11
CA ALA A 15 -24.04 -13.40 -17.85
C ALA A 15 -24.41 -12.87 -16.45
N VAL A 16 -25.63 -13.11 -15.98
CA VAL A 16 -26.08 -12.74 -14.63
C VAL A 16 -25.40 -13.59 -13.56
N ALA A 17 -25.24 -14.90 -13.79
CA ALA A 17 -24.56 -15.80 -12.87
C ALA A 17 -23.06 -15.44 -12.72
N SER A 18 -22.38 -15.11 -13.81
CA SER A 18 -20.96 -14.74 -13.77
C SER A 18 -20.70 -13.44 -12.99
N ASN A 19 -21.56 -12.44 -13.15
CA ASN A 19 -21.43 -11.18 -12.39
C ASN A 19 -21.71 -11.38 -10.89
N GLY A 20 -22.66 -12.24 -10.53
CA GLY A 20 -22.95 -12.56 -9.13
C GLY A 20 -21.80 -13.29 -8.43
N VAL A 21 -21.17 -14.26 -9.09
CA VAL A 21 -20.02 -15.00 -8.56
C VAL A 21 -18.80 -14.10 -8.37
N MET A 22 -18.54 -13.17 -9.29
CA MET A 22 -17.42 -12.24 -9.18
C MET A 22 -17.64 -11.22 -8.05
N ALA A 23 -18.86 -10.71 -7.86
CA ALA A 23 -19.19 -9.79 -6.77
C ALA A 23 -19.09 -10.46 -5.39
N GLU A 24 -19.58 -11.70 -5.28
CA GLU A 24 -19.51 -12.48 -4.04
C GLU A 24 -18.07 -12.87 -3.68
N SER A 25 -17.23 -13.21 -4.66
CA SER A 25 -15.82 -13.52 -4.44
C SER A 25 -15.04 -12.30 -3.95
N HIS A 26 -15.31 -11.12 -4.50
CA HIS A 26 -14.70 -9.86 -4.07
C HIS A 26 -15.11 -9.47 -2.65
N ALA A 27 -16.41 -9.58 -2.32
CA ALA A 27 -16.89 -9.29 -0.97
C ALA A 27 -16.28 -10.21 0.10
N ARG A 28 -15.98 -11.47 -0.25
CA ARG A 28 -15.25 -12.40 0.64
C ARG A 28 -13.78 -12.05 0.75
N ALA A 29 -13.14 -11.69 -0.35
CA ALA A 29 -11.71 -11.34 -0.38
C ALA A 29 -11.38 -10.19 0.56
N CYS A 30 -12.18 -9.12 0.54
CA CYS A 30 -11.98 -7.92 1.36
C CYS A 30 -12.71 -7.95 2.72
N ALA A 31 -13.28 -9.10 3.11
CA ALA A 31 -14.01 -9.21 4.37
C ALA A 31 -13.11 -8.90 5.58
N GLY A 32 -13.57 -8.04 6.47
CA GLY A 32 -12.81 -7.60 7.65
C GLY A 32 -11.78 -6.51 7.39
N LEU A 33 -11.57 -6.08 6.14
CA LEU A 33 -10.72 -4.94 5.82
C LEU A 33 -11.53 -3.62 5.81
N PRO A 34 -10.89 -2.48 6.10
CA PRO A 34 -11.54 -1.17 6.12
C PRO A 34 -12.20 -0.81 4.78
N SER A 35 -13.40 -0.25 4.84
CA SER A 35 -14.07 0.33 3.67
C SER A 35 -13.34 1.59 3.17
N GLN A 36 -13.68 2.04 1.96
CA GLN A 36 -13.13 3.26 1.38
C GLN A 36 -13.34 4.49 2.31
N SER A 37 -14.51 4.64 2.93
CA SER A 37 -14.78 5.77 3.81
C SER A 37 -13.97 5.71 5.11
N VAL A 38 -13.78 4.53 5.68
CA VAL A 38 -12.95 4.32 6.88
C VAL A 38 -11.48 4.60 6.56
N LEU A 39 -10.97 4.11 5.43
CA LEU A 39 -9.63 4.43 4.96
C LEU A 39 -9.46 5.94 4.75
N LYS A 40 -10.41 6.59 4.07
CA LYS A 40 -10.36 8.03 3.82
C LYS A 40 -10.25 8.83 5.11
N SER A 41 -11.11 8.54 6.10
CA SER A 41 -11.09 9.25 7.39
C SER A 41 -9.77 9.06 8.14
N ALA A 42 -9.26 7.84 8.21
CA ALA A 42 -7.98 7.54 8.88
C ALA A 42 -6.81 8.22 8.16
N LEU A 43 -6.79 8.19 6.82
CA LEU A 43 -5.76 8.82 6.01
C LEU A 43 -5.77 10.36 6.16
N GLN A 44 -6.93 11.00 6.16
CA GLN A 44 -7.08 12.44 6.39
C GLN A 44 -6.60 12.83 7.79
N SER A 45 -6.97 12.04 8.81
CA SER A 45 -6.51 12.28 10.19
C SER A 45 -4.99 12.14 10.35
N ALA A 46 -4.37 11.23 9.62
CA ALA A 46 -2.92 11.04 9.63
C ALA A 46 -2.19 12.15 8.85
N GLN A 47 -2.70 12.51 7.68
CA GLN A 47 -2.14 13.55 6.81
C GLN A 47 -2.17 14.93 7.48
N ALA A 48 -3.21 15.25 8.22
CA ALA A 48 -3.35 16.53 8.93
C ALA A 48 -2.35 16.73 10.08
N GLN A 49 -1.59 15.71 10.46
CA GLN A 49 -0.53 15.81 11.48
C GLN A 49 0.80 16.19 10.83
N ALA A 50 1.78 16.62 11.66
CA ALA A 50 3.15 16.80 11.19
C ALA A 50 3.74 15.46 10.71
N ASN A 51 4.22 15.39 9.46
CA ASN A 51 4.78 14.18 8.85
C ASN A 51 6.20 14.39 8.29
N GLY A 52 6.67 15.63 8.27
CA GLY A 52 8.04 15.99 7.90
C GLY A 52 8.32 16.04 6.40
N GLY A 53 7.26 16.12 5.58
CA GLY A 53 7.34 16.30 4.13
C GLY A 53 6.93 17.70 3.70
N PHE A 54 6.22 17.77 2.58
CA PHE A 54 5.72 18.99 1.95
C PHE A 54 4.26 19.32 2.33
N ASP A 55 3.67 18.55 3.25
CA ASP A 55 2.27 18.65 3.69
C ASP A 55 1.23 18.46 2.55
N LEU A 56 1.58 17.64 1.57
CA LEU A 56 0.74 17.39 0.41
C LEU A 56 -0.44 16.45 0.72
N ASN A 57 -1.44 16.51 -0.15
CA ASN A 57 -2.54 15.55 -0.14
C ASN A 57 -2.08 14.17 -0.64
N MET A 58 -2.73 13.12 -0.14
CA MET A 58 -2.29 11.74 -0.25
C MET A 58 -3.29 10.87 -1.00
N TRP A 59 -2.76 9.78 -1.60
CA TRP A 59 -3.50 8.58 -1.98
C TRP A 59 -3.23 7.47 -0.97
N GLY A 60 -4.27 6.69 -0.67
CA GLY A 60 -4.17 5.48 0.14
C GLY A 60 -4.87 4.31 -0.54
N THR A 61 -4.27 3.13 -0.47
CA THR A 61 -4.82 1.89 -1.02
C THR A 61 -4.69 0.76 0.01
N ILE A 62 -5.74 -0.06 0.15
CA ILE A 62 -5.71 -1.30 0.93
C ILE A 62 -5.85 -2.48 -0.03
N VAL A 63 -5.00 -3.50 0.16
CA VAL A 63 -5.11 -4.80 -0.49
C VAL A 63 -5.31 -5.91 0.54
N ASP A 64 -5.97 -7.01 0.12
CA ASP A 64 -6.04 -8.24 0.92
C ASP A 64 -4.78 -9.10 0.74
N ARG A 65 -4.78 -10.31 1.36
CA ARG A 65 -3.64 -11.24 1.28
C ARG A 65 -3.38 -11.79 -0.13
N ASP A 66 -4.37 -11.80 -1.01
CA ASP A 66 -4.23 -12.22 -2.41
C ASP A 66 -3.80 -11.06 -3.33
N GLY A 67 -3.56 -9.86 -2.79
CA GLY A 67 -3.22 -8.67 -3.53
C GLY A 67 -4.41 -8.02 -4.24
N ILE A 68 -5.64 -8.38 -3.87
CA ILE A 68 -6.86 -7.76 -4.39
C ILE A 68 -7.03 -6.38 -3.75
N VAL A 69 -7.17 -5.35 -4.57
CA VAL A 69 -7.46 -3.99 -4.09
C VAL A 69 -8.86 -3.94 -3.48
N CYS A 70 -8.93 -3.57 -2.19
CA CYS A 70 -10.17 -3.50 -1.42
C CYS A 70 -10.71 -2.09 -1.27
N ALA A 71 -9.84 -1.10 -1.15
CA ALA A 71 -10.21 0.29 -1.04
C ALA A 71 -9.12 1.19 -1.65
N VAL A 72 -9.56 2.29 -2.28
CA VAL A 72 -8.71 3.40 -2.73
C VAL A 72 -9.33 4.69 -2.28
N ALA A 73 -8.56 5.59 -1.68
CA ALA A 73 -9.03 6.88 -1.20
C ALA A 73 -7.97 7.97 -1.44
N PHE A 74 -8.40 9.23 -1.37
CA PHE A 74 -7.52 10.40 -1.36
C PHE A 74 -7.96 11.41 -0.30
N THR A 75 -7.05 12.29 0.15
CA THR A 75 -7.31 13.25 1.24
C THR A 75 -7.90 14.56 0.76
N GLY A 76 -7.55 15.02 -0.43
CA GLY A 76 -8.02 16.29 -1.00
C GLY A 76 -9.52 16.34 -1.28
N ALA A 77 -9.98 17.45 -1.82
CA ALA A 77 -11.36 17.65 -2.25
C ALA A 77 -11.62 17.00 -3.62
N ASP A 78 -10.63 17.04 -4.51
CA ASP A 78 -10.65 16.40 -5.83
C ASP A 78 -9.43 15.47 -6.01
N ARG A 79 -9.54 14.51 -6.95
CA ARG A 79 -8.44 13.60 -7.28
C ARG A 79 -7.20 14.30 -7.84
N GLY A 80 -7.32 15.54 -8.31
CA GLY A 80 -6.23 16.36 -8.83
C GLY A 80 -5.48 17.15 -7.74
N ASP A 81 -5.96 17.17 -6.49
CA ASP A 81 -5.34 17.89 -5.38
C ASP A 81 -4.09 17.16 -4.82
N GLN A 82 -3.86 15.95 -5.23
CA GLN A 82 -2.68 15.14 -4.94
C GLN A 82 -2.06 14.63 -6.24
N TRP A 83 -0.80 14.26 -6.22
CA TRP A 83 -0.10 13.78 -7.42
C TRP A 83 -0.84 12.61 -8.09
N PRO A 84 -1.30 12.73 -9.34
CA PRO A 84 -2.13 11.70 -9.99
C PRO A 84 -1.46 10.33 -10.08
N GLY A 85 -0.13 10.29 -10.27
CA GLY A 85 0.65 9.04 -10.31
C GLY A 85 0.64 8.28 -8.99
N SER A 86 0.47 8.98 -7.87
CA SER A 86 0.50 8.39 -6.53
C SER A 86 -0.67 7.45 -6.25
N ARG A 87 -1.77 7.50 -7.02
CA ARG A 87 -2.84 6.50 -6.92
C ARG A 87 -2.30 5.09 -7.22
N VAL A 88 -1.61 4.91 -8.32
CA VAL A 88 -1.05 3.60 -8.71
C VAL A 88 0.14 3.24 -7.80
N ILE A 89 0.97 4.22 -7.44
CA ILE A 89 2.10 4.00 -6.53
C ILE A 89 1.61 3.53 -5.16
N SER A 90 0.53 4.10 -4.60
CA SER A 90 -0.03 3.64 -3.33
C SER A 90 -0.47 2.16 -3.39
N ALA A 91 -1.09 1.76 -4.50
CA ALA A 91 -1.49 0.37 -4.70
C ALA A 91 -0.28 -0.57 -4.88
N GLN A 92 0.77 -0.15 -5.57
CA GLN A 92 2.03 -0.92 -5.66
C GLN A 92 2.71 -1.06 -4.29
N LYS A 93 2.74 0.00 -3.47
CA LYS A 93 3.27 -0.05 -2.10
C LYS A 93 2.48 -1.02 -1.24
N ALA A 94 1.14 -1.00 -1.31
CA ALA A 94 0.30 -1.96 -0.61
C ALA A 94 0.60 -3.39 -1.07
N ASN A 95 0.64 -3.64 -2.38
CA ASN A 95 0.98 -4.95 -2.93
C ASN A 95 2.36 -5.44 -2.46
N THR A 96 3.36 -4.57 -2.45
CA THR A 96 4.73 -4.91 -2.03
C THR A 96 4.79 -5.27 -0.55
N ALA A 97 4.23 -4.45 0.34
CA ALA A 97 4.21 -4.75 1.77
C ALA A 97 3.46 -6.05 2.06
N ASN A 98 2.36 -6.32 1.33
CA ASN A 98 1.63 -7.57 1.41
C ASN A 98 2.46 -8.78 0.97
N ALA A 99 3.17 -8.65 -0.15
CA ALA A 99 3.93 -9.74 -0.75
C ALA A 99 5.18 -10.13 0.08
N PHE A 100 5.78 -9.17 0.78
CA PHE A 100 7.02 -9.38 1.54
C PHE A 100 6.82 -9.48 3.05
N SER A 101 5.57 -9.51 3.54
CA SER A 101 5.27 -9.73 4.95
C SER A 101 4.64 -11.10 5.19
N LEU A 102 4.97 -11.71 6.33
CA LEU A 102 4.55 -13.03 6.77
C LEU A 102 3.91 -12.94 8.18
N PRO A 103 3.22 -13.98 8.67
CA PRO A 103 2.63 -13.96 10.00
C PRO A 103 3.61 -13.62 11.13
N GLY A 104 4.89 -13.98 11.00
CA GLY A 104 5.94 -13.72 12.01
C GLY A 104 6.94 -12.64 11.63
N LEU A 105 6.79 -11.95 10.48
CA LEU A 105 7.76 -10.97 9.99
C LEU A 105 7.06 -9.92 9.11
N ALA A 106 7.06 -8.68 9.54
CA ALA A 106 6.61 -7.54 8.75
C ALA A 106 7.80 -6.82 8.10
N LEU A 107 7.69 -6.54 6.80
CA LEU A 107 8.59 -5.66 6.08
C LEU A 107 7.80 -4.50 5.48
N SER A 108 8.15 -3.28 5.87
CA SER A 108 7.66 -2.11 5.14
C SER A 108 8.35 -1.99 3.78
N THR A 109 7.75 -1.27 2.86
CA THR A 109 8.38 -0.98 1.57
C THR A 109 9.69 -0.20 1.72
N ALA A 110 9.82 0.59 2.78
CA ALA A 110 11.06 1.29 3.12
C ALA A 110 12.22 0.32 3.46
N ASN A 111 11.92 -0.80 4.13
CA ASN A 111 12.94 -1.79 4.48
C ASN A 111 13.54 -2.50 3.26
N LEU A 112 12.85 -2.50 2.12
CA LEU A 112 13.34 -3.13 0.90
C LEU A 112 14.23 -2.21 0.05
N TYR A 113 14.32 -0.91 0.37
CA TYR A 113 15.03 0.06 -0.45
C TYR A 113 16.48 -0.33 -0.71
N ASN A 114 17.25 -0.59 0.33
CA ASN A 114 18.69 -0.88 0.19
C ASN A 114 18.95 -2.16 -0.63
N ALA A 115 18.15 -3.20 -0.44
CA ALA A 115 18.33 -4.49 -1.10
C ALA A 115 18.18 -4.44 -2.63
N VAL A 116 17.42 -3.48 -3.16
CA VAL A 116 17.16 -3.35 -4.62
C VAL A 116 18.10 -2.38 -5.32
N GLN A 117 18.99 -1.70 -4.58
CA GLN A 117 19.96 -0.79 -5.19
C GLN A 117 21.03 -1.55 -6.00
N PRO A 118 21.74 -0.88 -6.91
CA PRO A 118 22.87 -1.52 -7.62
C PRO A 118 23.85 -2.19 -6.65
N GLY A 119 24.13 -3.47 -6.85
CA GLY A 119 24.93 -4.29 -5.95
C GLY A 119 24.18 -4.92 -4.78
N GLY A 120 22.90 -4.59 -4.59
CA GLY A 120 22.04 -5.21 -3.57
C GLY A 120 21.56 -6.61 -3.97
N THR A 121 21.14 -7.40 -2.96
CA THR A 121 20.75 -8.80 -3.12
C THR A 121 19.45 -9.01 -3.93
N LEU A 122 18.60 -7.98 -4.02
CA LEU A 122 17.34 -7.99 -4.76
C LEU A 122 17.36 -6.99 -5.93
N PHE A 123 18.54 -6.62 -6.43
CA PHE A 123 18.66 -5.75 -7.60
C PHE A 123 17.86 -6.31 -8.78
N GLY A 124 17.03 -5.46 -9.41
CA GLY A 124 16.15 -5.87 -10.51
C GLY A 124 14.75 -6.32 -10.08
N LEU A 125 14.45 -6.43 -8.77
CA LEU A 125 13.15 -6.85 -8.26
C LEU A 125 11.99 -6.03 -8.84
N GLN A 126 12.13 -4.71 -8.90
CA GLN A 126 11.09 -3.80 -9.43
C GLN A 126 10.87 -4.01 -10.94
N ALA A 127 11.95 -4.19 -11.71
CA ALA A 127 11.88 -4.42 -13.15
C ALA A 127 11.29 -5.79 -13.51
N SER A 128 11.56 -6.82 -12.70
CA SER A 128 11.03 -8.18 -12.90
C SER A 128 9.59 -8.37 -12.44
N ASN A 129 9.03 -7.38 -11.73
CA ASN A 129 7.66 -7.39 -11.22
C ASN A 129 6.91 -6.13 -11.66
N PRO A 130 6.58 -5.99 -12.95
CA PRO A 130 5.88 -4.81 -13.47
C PRO A 130 4.44 -4.76 -12.96
N VAL A 131 3.91 -3.53 -12.88
CA VAL A 131 2.49 -3.31 -12.64
C VAL A 131 1.66 -3.73 -13.86
N ASP A 132 0.47 -4.30 -13.64
CA ASP A 132 -0.53 -4.48 -14.69
C ASP A 132 -1.15 -3.12 -15.05
N THR A 133 -0.65 -2.50 -16.10
CA THR A 133 -1.09 -1.19 -16.54
C THR A 133 -2.55 -1.19 -17.05
N ALA A 134 -3.03 -2.32 -17.59
CA ALA A 134 -4.40 -2.44 -18.03
C ALA A 134 -5.38 -2.43 -16.84
N ALA A 135 -5.01 -3.02 -15.71
CA ALA A 135 -5.78 -2.92 -14.47
C ALA A 135 -5.61 -1.55 -13.81
N ALA A 136 -4.38 -1.04 -13.72
CA ALA A 136 -4.03 0.18 -12.99
C ALA A 136 -4.74 1.43 -13.54
N TYR A 137 -4.86 1.55 -14.86
CA TYR A 137 -5.45 2.73 -15.52
C TYR A 137 -6.82 2.48 -16.12
N LYS A 138 -7.50 1.40 -15.70
CA LYS A 138 -8.83 1.05 -16.19
C LYS A 138 -9.90 2.04 -15.74
N GLY A 139 -10.91 2.22 -16.61
CA GLY A 139 -12.15 2.93 -16.31
C GLY A 139 -12.00 4.46 -16.24
N PRO A 140 -13.10 5.16 -15.95
CA PRO A 140 -13.13 6.62 -15.96
C PRO A 140 -12.43 7.20 -14.73
N SER A 141 -11.53 8.16 -14.94
CA SER A 141 -10.77 8.84 -13.87
C SER A 141 -11.67 9.58 -12.87
N THR A 142 -12.90 9.93 -13.24
CA THR A 142 -13.90 10.53 -12.35
C THR A 142 -14.33 9.60 -11.20
N LYS A 143 -13.99 8.32 -11.27
CA LYS A 143 -14.27 7.32 -10.23
C LYS A 143 -13.06 7.03 -9.34
N TYR A 144 -11.88 7.53 -9.68
CA TYR A 144 -10.65 7.26 -8.94
C TYR A 144 -10.73 7.78 -7.50
N GLY A 145 -10.40 6.93 -6.53
CA GLY A 145 -10.46 7.20 -5.10
C GLY A 145 -11.85 7.21 -4.47
N LEU A 146 -12.89 6.92 -5.25
CA LEU A 146 -14.26 6.74 -4.76
C LEU A 146 -14.53 5.26 -4.42
N PRO A 147 -15.66 4.95 -3.72
CA PRO A 147 -16.03 3.55 -3.44
C PRO A 147 -16.16 2.67 -4.70
N SER A 148 -16.37 3.30 -5.87
CA SER A 148 -16.46 2.65 -7.18
C SER A 148 -15.17 2.76 -8.00
N ASP A 149 -14.02 2.97 -7.36
CA ASP A 149 -12.73 3.03 -8.05
C ASP A 149 -12.50 1.75 -8.87
N PRO A 150 -12.17 1.85 -10.17
CA PRO A 150 -11.98 0.67 -11.03
C PRO A 150 -10.83 -0.26 -10.64
N LEU A 151 -9.93 0.15 -9.73
CA LEU A 151 -8.93 -0.74 -9.13
C LEU A 151 -9.54 -1.75 -8.17
N VAL A 152 -10.64 -1.40 -7.51
CA VAL A 152 -11.29 -2.27 -6.52
C VAL A 152 -11.68 -3.60 -7.19
N GLY A 153 -11.32 -4.70 -6.54
CA GLY A 153 -11.51 -6.06 -7.07
C GLY A 153 -10.44 -6.51 -8.07
N LYS A 154 -9.37 -5.73 -8.31
CA LYS A 154 -8.28 -6.08 -9.22
C LYS A 154 -6.99 -6.36 -8.45
N LYS A 155 -6.11 -7.14 -9.08
CA LYS A 155 -4.72 -7.33 -8.67
C LYS A 155 -3.86 -6.55 -9.64
N ILE A 156 -3.18 -5.51 -9.16
CA ILE A 156 -2.34 -4.71 -10.06
C ILE A 156 -0.89 -5.16 -10.07
N GLY A 157 -0.49 -5.95 -9.08
CA GLY A 157 0.90 -6.37 -8.95
C GLY A 157 1.85 -5.19 -8.77
N GLY A 158 3.04 -5.32 -9.31
CA GLY A 158 4.10 -4.32 -9.22
C GLY A 158 4.83 -4.36 -7.89
N VAL A 159 6.04 -3.81 -7.87
CA VAL A 159 6.86 -3.62 -6.68
C VAL A 159 7.31 -2.17 -6.60
N ASN A 160 7.09 -1.55 -5.43
CA ASN A 160 7.60 -0.22 -5.09
C ASN A 160 8.26 -0.27 -3.71
N VAL A 161 9.49 0.22 -3.61
CA VAL A 161 10.36 0.07 -2.43
C VAL A 161 10.65 1.38 -1.71
N PHE A 162 9.86 2.39 -1.95
CA PHE A 162 9.88 3.63 -1.17
C PHE A 162 8.98 3.51 0.06
N GLY A 163 9.22 4.31 1.10
CA GLY A 163 8.38 4.35 2.29
C GLY A 163 6.90 4.58 1.98
N GLY A 164 6.01 4.06 2.83
CA GLY A 164 4.56 4.23 2.73
C GLY A 164 3.76 2.93 2.52
N GLY A 165 4.40 1.77 2.35
CA GLY A 165 3.73 0.48 2.34
C GLY A 165 3.93 -0.27 3.66
N LEU A 166 2.86 -0.71 4.31
CA LEU A 166 2.86 -1.40 5.61
C LEU A 166 1.88 -2.56 5.61
N ALA A 167 2.29 -3.69 6.18
CA ALA A 167 1.42 -4.83 6.41
C ALA A 167 0.36 -4.52 7.49
N LEU A 168 -0.82 -5.12 7.37
CA LEU A 168 -1.94 -4.97 8.29
C LEU A 168 -2.12 -6.26 9.09
N TYR A 169 -2.06 -6.14 10.41
CA TYR A 169 -2.28 -7.24 11.35
C TYR A 169 -3.47 -6.91 12.24
N ASP A 170 -4.42 -7.83 12.35
CA ASP A 170 -5.59 -7.67 13.21
C ASP A 170 -5.27 -7.91 14.70
N ALA A 171 -6.26 -7.72 15.57
CA ALA A 171 -6.12 -7.85 17.01
C ALA A 171 -5.73 -9.28 17.49
N THR A 172 -5.77 -10.27 16.61
CA THR A 172 -5.28 -11.63 16.89
C THR A 172 -3.84 -11.85 16.43
N GLY A 173 -3.19 -10.81 15.86
CA GLY A 173 -1.87 -10.91 15.24
C GLY A 173 -1.88 -11.56 13.86
N LYS A 174 -3.05 -11.76 13.27
CA LYS A 174 -3.17 -12.33 11.93
C LYS A 174 -2.89 -11.28 10.87
N LEU A 175 -2.01 -11.60 9.93
CA LEU A 175 -1.77 -10.80 8.73
C LEU A 175 -2.99 -10.87 7.80
N VAL A 176 -3.66 -9.74 7.59
CA VAL A 176 -4.93 -9.66 6.84
C VAL A 176 -4.81 -8.95 5.49
N GLY A 177 -3.71 -8.26 5.25
CA GLY A 177 -3.47 -7.52 4.01
C GLY A 177 -2.39 -6.46 4.19
N ALA A 178 -2.46 -5.38 3.42
CA ALA A 178 -1.53 -4.25 3.55
C ALA A 178 -2.17 -2.92 3.11
N ILE A 179 -1.58 -1.84 3.61
CA ILE A 179 -1.86 -0.47 3.18
C ILE A 179 -0.67 0.11 2.41
N GLY A 180 -0.95 0.92 1.41
CA GLY A 180 0.05 1.76 0.75
C GLY A 180 -0.42 3.21 0.71
N VAL A 181 0.48 4.13 1.03
CA VAL A 181 0.26 5.58 1.04
C VAL A 181 1.29 6.25 0.16
N SER A 182 0.87 7.20 -0.66
CA SER A 182 1.73 7.94 -1.57
C SER A 182 1.17 9.33 -1.87
N GLY A 183 2.02 10.33 -1.95
CA GLY A 183 1.60 11.71 -2.28
C GLY A 183 2.59 12.77 -1.82
N ASP A 184 3.60 12.41 -1.04
CA ASP A 184 4.64 13.31 -0.52
C ASP A 184 6.03 12.66 -0.68
N SER A 185 7.03 13.11 0.05
CA SER A 185 8.30 12.42 0.15
C SER A 185 8.11 11.00 0.73
N SER A 186 8.95 10.05 0.33
CA SER A 186 8.81 8.66 0.78
C SER A 186 8.86 8.49 2.30
N CYS A 187 9.58 9.37 3.00
CA CYS A 187 9.65 9.36 4.47
C CYS A 187 8.34 9.89 5.09
N ALA A 188 7.74 10.94 4.53
CA ALA A 188 6.44 11.45 4.96
C ALA A 188 5.32 10.45 4.63
N ASP A 189 5.36 9.83 3.44
CA ASP A 189 4.46 8.74 3.05
C ASP A 189 4.48 7.62 4.09
N HIS A 190 5.68 7.24 4.59
CA HIS A 190 5.83 6.22 5.63
C HIS A 190 5.20 6.64 6.96
N ASN A 191 5.49 7.87 7.42
CA ASN A 191 4.93 8.40 8.65
C ASN A 191 3.39 8.49 8.60
N ILE A 192 2.83 8.90 7.45
CA ILE A 192 1.38 8.95 7.24
C ILE A 192 0.79 7.54 7.21
N ALA A 193 1.43 6.60 6.49
CA ALA A 193 0.98 5.20 6.44
C ALA A 193 0.96 4.56 7.83
N TRP A 194 1.98 4.80 8.65
CA TRP A 194 2.06 4.32 10.03
C TRP A 194 0.90 4.81 10.88
N LYS A 195 0.67 6.13 10.90
CA LYS A 195 -0.44 6.74 11.64
C LYS A 195 -1.80 6.28 11.12
N THR A 196 -1.93 6.09 9.80
CA THR A 196 -3.15 5.55 9.21
C THR A 196 -3.40 4.12 9.69
N ARG A 197 -2.40 3.23 9.64
CA ARG A 197 -2.48 1.85 10.15
C ARG A 197 -2.87 1.81 11.62
N ASN A 198 -2.24 2.65 12.46
CA ASN A 198 -2.58 2.78 13.88
C ASN A 198 -4.03 3.23 14.08
N GLY A 199 -4.48 4.27 13.34
CA GLY A 199 -5.86 4.76 13.38
C GLY A 199 -6.91 3.74 12.90
N LEU A 200 -6.51 2.80 12.04
CA LEU A 200 -7.35 1.69 11.60
C LEU A 200 -7.40 0.54 12.62
N GLY A 201 -6.54 0.52 13.65
CA GLY A 201 -6.44 -0.56 14.62
C GLY A 201 -5.91 -1.88 14.03
N LEU A 202 -5.09 -1.80 12.97
CA LEU A 202 -4.53 -2.96 12.26
C LEU A 202 -3.01 -3.02 12.39
N ASP A 203 -2.50 -2.66 13.56
CA ASP A 203 -1.08 -2.49 13.89
C ASP A 203 -0.56 -3.49 14.94
N TYR A 204 -1.14 -4.70 15.03
CA TYR A 204 -0.65 -5.77 15.90
C TYR A 204 0.53 -6.52 15.25
N VAL A 205 1.60 -5.78 14.98
CA VAL A 205 2.75 -6.24 14.21
C VAL A 205 3.67 -7.10 15.08
N PRO A 206 3.92 -8.37 14.73
CA PRO A 206 4.61 -9.30 15.62
C PRO A 206 6.12 -9.08 15.70
N ALA A 207 6.76 -8.78 14.57
CA ALA A 207 8.20 -8.57 14.45
C ALA A 207 8.55 -7.89 13.12
N GLY A 208 9.76 -7.36 13.01
CA GLY A 208 10.29 -6.72 11.81
C GLY A 208 11.81 -6.52 11.93
N VAL A 209 12.36 -5.65 11.10
CA VAL A 209 13.81 -5.50 10.92
C VAL A 209 14.37 -4.15 11.38
N SER A 210 13.53 -3.30 11.97
CA SER A 210 13.94 -1.94 12.38
C SER A 210 14.94 -1.89 13.54
N GLY A 211 15.02 -2.97 14.32
CA GLY A 211 15.78 -3.00 15.57
C GLY A 211 15.01 -2.40 16.77
N ASP A 212 13.83 -1.83 16.56
CA ASP A 212 12.93 -1.31 17.60
C ASP A 212 11.71 -2.23 17.73
N SER A 213 11.61 -2.97 18.82
CA SER A 213 10.50 -3.89 19.07
C SER A 213 9.15 -3.19 19.23
N SER A 214 9.14 -1.90 19.58
CA SER A 214 7.93 -1.08 19.64
C SER A 214 7.46 -0.61 18.25
N ARG A 215 8.34 -0.66 17.26
CA ARG A 215 8.09 -0.24 15.86
C ARG A 215 8.79 -1.18 14.88
N PRO A 216 8.43 -2.48 14.85
CA PRO A 216 9.23 -3.52 14.23
C PRO A 216 9.52 -3.32 12.74
N ASP A 217 8.55 -2.83 11.97
CA ASP A 217 8.64 -2.58 10.53
C ASP A 217 8.81 -1.09 10.18
N ASN A 218 9.31 -0.27 11.14
CA ASN A 218 9.58 1.14 10.89
C ASN A 218 10.68 1.33 9.84
N ILE A 219 10.69 2.52 9.24
CA ILE A 219 11.76 2.96 8.34
C ILE A 219 13.09 3.04 9.09
N VAL A 220 14.18 2.55 8.48
CA VAL A 220 15.51 2.53 9.07
C VAL A 220 16.40 3.56 8.38
N TYR A 221 17.03 4.44 9.15
CA TYR A 221 17.89 5.50 8.64
C TYR A 221 19.35 5.25 9.03
N ASP A 222 19.95 4.21 8.46
CA ASP A 222 21.32 3.80 8.75
C ASP A 222 22.25 3.79 7.53
N ILE A 223 21.81 4.42 6.43
CA ILE A 223 22.62 4.54 5.23
C ILE A 223 23.70 5.61 5.46
N THR A 224 24.96 5.23 5.30
CA THR A 224 26.11 6.13 5.31
C THR A 224 26.63 6.31 3.88
N ALA A 225 26.87 7.58 3.51
CA ALA A 225 27.48 7.91 2.23
C ALA A 225 28.89 7.31 2.14
N GLN A 226 29.23 6.75 0.98
CA GLN A 226 30.57 6.26 0.69
C GLN A 226 31.10 6.91 -0.59
N ALA A 227 32.38 7.29 -0.59
CA ALA A 227 33.01 7.88 -1.76
C ALA A 227 32.94 6.89 -2.96
N GLY A 228 32.44 7.40 -4.09
CA GLY A 228 32.32 6.60 -5.33
C GLY A 228 31.09 5.69 -5.41
N GLN A 229 30.22 5.68 -4.40
CA GLN A 229 28.96 4.93 -4.42
C GLN A 229 27.75 5.87 -4.47
N LEU A 230 26.81 5.56 -5.38
CA LEU A 230 25.59 6.37 -5.55
C LEU A 230 24.58 6.19 -4.41
N SER A 231 24.48 4.99 -3.85
CA SER A 231 23.45 4.63 -2.88
C SER A 231 23.92 4.61 -1.42
N GLY A 232 25.21 4.76 -1.15
CA GLY A 232 25.79 4.56 0.19
C GLY A 232 25.65 3.10 0.67
N THR A 233 25.97 2.86 1.95
CA THR A 233 25.89 1.53 2.57
C THR A 233 24.99 1.59 3.80
N SER A 234 24.01 0.69 3.88
CA SER A 234 23.20 0.45 5.06
C SER A 234 23.91 -0.52 6.00
N ALA A 235 24.04 -0.18 7.27
CA ALA A 235 24.68 -1.02 8.27
C ALA A 235 23.87 -2.29 8.58
N SER A 236 22.52 -2.15 8.60
CA SER A 236 21.61 -3.28 8.83
C SER A 236 21.26 -4.06 7.55
N GLY A 237 21.47 -3.46 6.36
CA GLY A 237 20.95 -3.95 5.08
C GLY A 237 19.50 -3.55 4.77
N TRP A 238 18.80 -2.91 5.71
CA TRP A 238 17.38 -2.53 5.61
C TRP A 238 17.15 -1.03 5.48
N GLY A 239 18.21 -0.25 5.26
CA GLY A 239 18.20 1.19 5.30
C GLY A 239 17.43 1.84 4.15
N HIS A 240 16.90 3.02 4.44
CA HIS A 240 16.25 3.94 3.52
C HIS A 240 16.94 5.31 3.61
N PRO A 241 17.07 6.07 2.52
CA PRO A 241 17.60 7.41 2.55
C PRO A 241 16.80 8.36 3.45
N VAL A 242 17.49 9.31 4.08
CA VAL A 242 16.86 10.40 4.80
C VAL A 242 16.28 11.40 3.81
N CYS A 243 14.98 11.71 3.90
CA CYS A 243 14.33 12.73 3.09
C CYS A 243 14.47 14.11 3.73
N SER A 244 14.24 14.19 5.05
CA SER A 244 14.38 15.38 5.86
C SER A 244 14.66 15.01 7.32
N LEU A 245 15.27 15.92 8.08
CA LEU A 245 15.46 15.72 9.52
C LEU A 245 14.12 15.64 10.26
N ALA A 246 13.16 16.49 9.87
CA ALA A 246 11.83 16.49 10.47
C ALA A 246 11.12 15.14 10.31
N ALA A 247 11.15 14.52 9.10
CA ALA A 247 10.58 13.20 8.89
C ALA A 247 11.27 12.11 9.72
N THR A 248 12.60 12.19 9.85
CA THR A 248 13.40 11.26 10.66
C THR A 248 13.04 11.36 12.14
N ASP A 249 12.89 12.58 12.67
CA ASP A 249 12.56 12.78 14.10
C ASP A 249 11.12 12.31 14.40
N ILE A 250 10.19 12.52 13.49
CA ILE A 250 8.81 12.00 13.60
C ILE A 250 8.82 10.47 13.59
N ALA A 251 9.59 9.83 12.72
CA ALA A 251 9.67 8.37 12.64
C ALA A 251 10.11 7.72 13.97
N LYS A 252 10.98 8.37 14.74
CA LYS A 252 11.44 7.89 16.05
C LYS A 252 10.36 7.88 17.13
N VAL A 253 9.33 8.74 16.98
CA VAL A 253 8.26 8.95 17.97
C VAL A 253 6.88 8.54 17.47
N LEU A 254 6.80 7.82 16.37
CA LEU A 254 5.56 7.21 15.90
C LEU A 254 4.94 6.33 17.00
N PRO A 255 3.60 6.17 17.06
CA PRO A 255 2.97 5.30 18.03
C PRO A 255 3.59 3.91 18.05
N ALA A 256 3.80 3.33 19.23
CA ALA A 256 4.18 1.93 19.33
C ALA A 256 3.07 1.05 18.74
N VAL A 257 3.46 -0.09 18.13
CA VAL A 257 2.51 -1.12 17.72
C VAL A 257 1.84 -1.75 18.94
N LYS A 258 0.68 -2.38 18.74
CA LYS A 258 -0.11 -3.01 19.81
C LYS A 258 0.32 -4.44 20.10
#